data_b77ab408c64fd847c29b6a00f0bb91bc
#
_entry.id   b77ab408c64fd847c29b6a00f0bb91bc
#
_cell.length_a   1.000
_cell.length_b   1.000
_cell.length_c   1.000
_cell.angle_alpha   90.00
_cell.angle_beta   90.00
_cell.angle_gamma   90.00
#
_symmetry.space_group_name_H-M   'P 1'
#
loop_
_entity.id
_entity.type
_entity.pdbx_description
1 polymer ?
#
loop_
_entity_poly.entity_id
_entity_poly.type
_entity_poly.pdbx_seq_one_letter_code
_entity_poly.pdbx_strand_id
1 'polypeptide(L)'
;MRADLGCYQGADFPSRDDPQIHSPNIDALARKSLLLKKAYVQQAICSPSRTSFLTSRRPDTTHVYDLQTYFRTATANFTTIPQYFKNHGRITAGMGKIFHPVHDSHEDYPFSWTEPYVQPRPSSYEASKISYMYVNDSQLADDPLMDYKIAQAAVSALRNFATGGKYADRPFFLAVGFARPHLPFVSPEAFTKFYPDSSIILPRNPYAPTNMPDPAWWKSLELITGYTDIAALNFHGLVNETLPPSIARELRRAYFSAISWVDSLVGVVLNELERLGLSNDTVVSLLGDHGYHLGEHGIWTKHTNFEVATHAPMMVRIPGLTDNGIITDRLVEFVDLFPTLVDAVGLPPVPVCPENSQNVLTCTEGVSFMPLFHNATMTWKPSVFSQYPRTMQHVPIMGYSLRSDRYRYTEWVAFSYRTHKPDWTRNYGTGLYDHQTDFDENYNMASDQAFADLVRSLSTRLHAGWRQASPSTQASPSINNPSIVG
;
A
#
# COMPACT_ATOMS: atom_id res chain seq x y z
N MET A 1 3.26 -4.91 -0.82
CA MET A 1 2.71 -6.30 -0.67
C MET A 1 1.44 -6.40 -1.50
N ARG A 2 1.29 -7.43 -2.33
CA ARG A 2 0.05 -7.71 -3.10
C ARG A 2 -1.07 -8.19 -2.17
N ALA A 3 -2.31 -8.06 -2.63
CA ALA A 3 -3.48 -8.63 -1.97
C ALA A 3 -3.64 -10.14 -2.29
N ASP A 4 -2.55 -10.92 -2.14
CA ASP A 4 -2.49 -12.37 -2.39
C ASP A 4 -2.52 -13.20 -1.11
N LEU A 5 -2.71 -12.56 0.04
CA LEU A 5 -2.77 -13.21 1.35
C LEU A 5 -3.95 -14.20 1.42
N GLY A 6 -3.88 -15.20 2.30
CA GLY A 6 -4.93 -16.19 2.45
C GLY A 6 -6.32 -15.60 2.64
N CYS A 7 -6.44 -14.51 3.40
CA CYS A 7 -7.71 -13.79 3.61
C CYS A 7 -8.24 -13.03 2.37
N TYR A 8 -7.43 -12.86 1.33
CA TYR A 8 -7.83 -12.22 0.06
C TYR A 8 -8.09 -13.24 -1.06
N GLN A 9 -8.01 -14.54 -0.78
CA GLN A 9 -8.26 -15.54 -1.81
C GLN A 9 -9.75 -15.63 -2.18
N GLY A 10 -9.99 -15.91 -3.45
CA GLY A 10 -11.33 -16.06 -4.00
C GLY A 10 -11.39 -15.72 -5.49
N ALA A 11 -12.57 -15.89 -6.08
CA ALA A 11 -12.79 -15.75 -7.52
C ALA A 11 -12.52 -14.36 -8.10
N ASP A 12 -12.46 -13.34 -7.22
CA ASP A 12 -12.37 -11.92 -7.62
C ASP A 12 -10.92 -11.38 -7.60
N PHE A 13 -9.90 -12.24 -7.46
CA PHE A 13 -8.50 -11.80 -7.39
C PHE A 13 -7.69 -12.33 -8.57
N PRO A 14 -6.76 -11.52 -9.14
CA PRO A 14 -5.91 -11.91 -10.27
C PRO A 14 -5.04 -13.14 -9.97
N SER A 15 -4.68 -13.31 -8.71
CA SER A 15 -3.79 -14.36 -8.23
C SER A 15 -4.50 -15.66 -7.83
N ARG A 16 -5.76 -15.84 -8.19
CA ARG A 16 -6.54 -17.05 -7.81
C ARG A 16 -5.93 -18.39 -8.23
N ASP A 17 -4.98 -18.40 -9.16
CA ASP A 17 -4.24 -19.58 -9.57
C ASP A 17 -2.82 -19.62 -8.97
N ASP A 18 -2.41 -18.64 -8.19
CA ASP A 18 -1.17 -18.66 -7.45
C ASP A 18 -1.29 -19.64 -6.26
N PRO A 19 -0.17 -20.22 -5.79
CA PRO A 19 -0.23 -21.06 -4.60
C PRO A 19 -0.79 -20.22 -3.45
N GLN A 20 -1.56 -20.85 -2.60
CA GLN A 20 -2.06 -20.19 -1.41
C GLN A 20 -0.92 -19.65 -0.57
N ILE A 21 -0.89 -18.34 -0.37
CA ILE A 21 0.10 -17.71 0.49
C ILE A 21 -0.15 -18.15 1.95
N HIS A 22 0.88 -18.71 2.57
CA HIS A 22 0.84 -19.12 3.97
C HIS A 22 0.98 -17.87 4.87
N SER A 23 -0.18 -17.32 5.30
CA SER A 23 -0.28 -16.10 6.10
C SER A 23 -1.20 -16.24 7.32
N PRO A 24 -1.01 -17.27 8.18
CA PRO A 24 -1.98 -17.62 9.22
C PRO A 24 -2.20 -16.54 10.27
N ASN A 25 -1.20 -15.69 10.56
CA ASN A 25 -1.31 -14.62 11.55
C ASN A 25 -2.08 -13.42 11.01
N ILE A 26 -1.81 -13.02 9.76
CA ILE A 26 -2.56 -11.96 9.06
C ILE A 26 -3.99 -12.42 8.81
N ASP A 27 -4.19 -13.68 8.43
CA ASP A 27 -5.53 -14.25 8.25
C ASP A 27 -6.32 -14.30 9.57
N ALA A 28 -5.63 -14.57 10.69
CA ALA A 28 -6.25 -14.51 12.02
C ALA A 28 -6.67 -13.08 12.40
N LEU A 29 -5.83 -12.08 12.08
CA LEU A 29 -6.18 -10.66 12.25
C LEU A 29 -7.37 -10.29 11.37
N ALA A 30 -7.39 -10.71 10.10
CA ALA A 30 -8.47 -10.43 9.16
C ALA A 30 -9.82 -10.95 9.66
N ARG A 31 -9.86 -12.12 10.28
CA ARG A 31 -11.08 -12.70 10.89
C ARG A 31 -11.65 -11.86 12.04
N LYS A 32 -10.90 -10.93 12.58
CA LYS A 32 -11.32 -9.99 13.65
C LYS A 32 -11.23 -8.53 13.18
N SER A 33 -11.32 -8.27 11.88
CA SER A 33 -11.17 -6.94 11.28
C SER A 33 -12.29 -6.63 10.29
N LEU A 34 -12.43 -5.36 9.94
CA LEU A 34 -12.99 -5.00 8.65
C LEU A 34 -11.93 -5.25 7.57
N LEU A 35 -12.14 -6.27 6.74
CA LEU A 35 -11.31 -6.59 5.58
C LEU A 35 -11.81 -5.81 4.36
N LEU A 36 -10.96 -4.96 3.82
CA LEU A 36 -11.25 -4.12 2.65
C LEU A 36 -10.76 -4.84 1.39
N LYS A 37 -11.67 -5.46 0.64
CA LYS A 37 -11.32 -6.23 -0.58
C LYS A 37 -10.81 -5.36 -1.72
N LYS A 38 -11.14 -4.07 -1.72
CA LYS A 38 -10.83 -3.12 -2.81
C LYS A 38 -10.24 -1.82 -2.25
N ALA A 39 -8.99 -1.88 -1.77
CA ALA A 39 -8.25 -0.73 -1.27
C ALA A 39 -7.13 -0.31 -2.22
N TYR A 40 -7.08 0.98 -2.60
CA TYR A 40 -6.22 1.48 -3.66
C TYR A 40 -5.30 2.60 -3.18
N VAL A 41 -4.04 2.53 -3.62
CA VAL A 41 -3.01 3.54 -3.34
C VAL A 41 -3.07 4.69 -4.34
N GLN A 42 -2.61 5.86 -3.92
CA GLN A 42 -2.60 7.05 -4.78
C GLN A 42 -1.49 7.00 -5.83
N GLN A 43 -0.37 6.33 -5.54
CA GLN A 43 0.71 6.09 -6.49
C GLN A 43 1.45 4.80 -6.09
N ALA A 44 1.64 3.89 -7.03
CA ALA A 44 2.24 2.58 -6.76
C ALA A 44 3.78 2.63 -6.68
N ILE A 45 4.29 3.36 -5.69
CA ILE A 45 5.70 3.45 -5.31
C ILE A 45 5.81 3.91 -3.85
N CYS A 46 6.85 3.45 -3.14
CA CYS A 46 6.96 3.57 -1.67
C CYS A 46 6.74 4.97 -1.11
N SER A 47 7.61 5.96 -1.43
CA SER A 47 7.55 7.28 -0.81
C SER A 47 6.24 8.04 -1.11
N PRO A 48 5.77 8.18 -2.37
CA PRO A 48 4.49 8.82 -2.68
C PRO A 48 3.30 8.15 -2.00
N SER A 49 3.21 6.81 -2.01
CA SER A 49 2.13 6.09 -1.35
C SER A 49 2.14 6.34 0.16
N ARG A 50 3.30 6.18 0.80
CA ARG A 50 3.47 6.37 2.25
C ARG A 50 3.20 7.80 2.67
N THR A 51 3.71 8.77 1.95
CA THR A 51 3.41 10.18 2.18
C THR A 51 1.90 10.43 2.05
N SER A 52 1.25 9.85 1.03
CA SER A 52 -0.18 10.05 0.82
C SER A 52 -1.02 9.50 1.96
N PHE A 53 -0.85 8.24 2.39
CA PHE A 53 -1.69 7.72 3.47
C PHE A 53 -1.32 8.31 4.84
N LEU A 54 -0.04 8.62 5.09
CA LEU A 54 0.38 9.21 6.36
C LEU A 54 -0.10 10.65 6.55
N THR A 55 -0.25 11.41 5.47
CA THR A 55 -0.73 12.81 5.50
C THR A 55 -2.19 12.96 5.11
N SER A 56 -2.82 11.89 4.58
CA SER A 56 -4.13 11.93 3.93
C SER A 56 -4.20 12.94 2.78
N ARG A 57 -3.09 13.08 2.03
CA ARG A 57 -2.95 13.98 0.89
C ARG A 57 -2.51 13.22 -0.35
N ARG A 58 -3.00 13.64 -1.51
CA ARG A 58 -2.63 13.05 -2.79
C ARG A 58 -1.28 13.57 -3.28
N PRO A 59 -0.60 12.87 -4.21
CA PRO A 59 0.71 13.30 -4.70
C PRO A 59 0.72 14.72 -5.27
N ASP A 60 -0.33 15.16 -5.97
CA ASP A 60 -0.43 16.52 -6.52
C ASP A 60 -0.56 17.60 -5.43
N THR A 61 -0.92 17.22 -4.20
CA THR A 61 -0.92 18.12 -3.05
C THR A 61 0.38 18.03 -2.26
N THR A 62 0.97 16.84 -2.13
CA THR A 62 2.24 16.67 -1.39
C THR A 62 3.46 17.02 -2.22
N HIS A 63 3.33 17.04 -3.55
CA HIS A 63 4.39 17.17 -4.55
C HIS A 63 5.45 16.05 -4.47
N VAL A 64 5.11 14.92 -3.88
CA VAL A 64 5.98 13.74 -3.77
C VAL A 64 5.57 12.74 -4.84
N TYR A 65 6.42 12.59 -5.86
CA TYR A 65 6.20 11.69 -7.00
C TYR A 65 7.30 10.65 -7.16
N ASP A 66 8.38 10.78 -6.37
CA ASP A 66 9.61 10.00 -6.47
C ASP A 66 10.07 9.48 -5.08
N LEU A 67 11.27 8.92 -5.03
CA LEU A 67 11.89 8.38 -3.81
C LEU A 67 12.91 9.34 -3.16
N GLN A 68 12.98 10.61 -3.59
CA GLN A 68 13.97 11.58 -3.12
C GLN A 68 13.34 12.79 -2.43
N THR A 69 12.06 13.04 -2.73
CA THR A 69 11.38 14.27 -2.28
C THR A 69 10.76 14.08 -0.90
N TYR A 70 11.11 14.98 0.04
CA TYR A 70 10.46 15.06 1.34
C TYR A 70 9.36 16.13 1.33
N PHE A 71 8.13 15.76 1.66
CA PHE A 71 6.96 16.64 1.55
C PHE A 71 7.08 17.92 2.38
N ARG A 72 7.74 17.87 3.57
CA ARG A 72 7.89 19.05 4.43
C ARG A 72 8.78 20.11 3.83
N THR A 73 9.74 19.71 3.00
CA THR A 73 10.61 20.66 2.28
C THR A 73 10.07 21.04 0.91
N ALA A 74 9.33 20.11 0.28
CA ALA A 74 8.79 20.34 -1.07
C ALA A 74 7.52 21.19 -1.08
N THR A 75 6.70 21.10 -0.02
CA THR A 75 5.38 21.73 0.01
C THR A 75 5.11 22.42 1.35
N ALA A 76 4.70 21.67 2.37
CA ALA A 76 4.33 22.22 3.67
C ALA A 76 4.42 21.17 4.79
N ASN A 77 4.35 21.65 6.03
CA ASN A 77 4.40 20.81 7.24
C ASN A 77 3.06 20.12 7.51
N PHE A 78 2.56 19.35 6.53
CA PHE A 78 1.33 18.60 6.71
C PHE A 78 1.40 17.67 7.90
N THR A 79 0.32 17.64 8.68
CA THR A 79 0.20 16.76 9.85
C THR A 79 0.09 15.31 9.39
N THR A 80 0.96 14.45 9.93
CA THR A 80 0.92 13.00 9.68
C THR A 80 0.03 12.28 10.69
N ILE A 81 -0.38 11.05 10.40
CA ILE A 81 -1.13 10.22 11.36
C ILE A 81 -0.43 10.21 12.74
N PRO A 82 0.84 9.75 12.88
CA PRO A 82 1.47 9.71 14.20
C PRO A 82 1.61 11.10 14.81
N GLN A 83 1.86 12.15 14.04
CA GLN A 83 1.92 13.52 14.54
C GLN A 83 0.56 13.96 15.11
N TYR A 84 -0.54 13.60 14.47
CA TYR A 84 -1.88 13.92 14.95
C TYR A 84 -2.15 13.26 16.29
N PHE A 85 -1.83 11.98 16.41
CA PHE A 85 -1.95 11.23 17.67
C PHE A 85 -1.05 11.84 18.78
N LYS A 86 0.19 12.20 18.45
CA LYS A 86 1.11 12.89 19.36
C LYS A 86 0.54 14.22 19.86
N ASN A 87 0.01 15.03 18.94
CA ASN A 87 -0.60 16.33 19.27
C ASN A 87 -1.84 16.19 20.18
N HIS A 88 -2.45 15.00 20.21
CA HIS A 88 -3.59 14.66 21.08
C HIS A 88 -3.18 13.80 22.28
N GLY A 89 -1.93 13.94 22.74
CA GLY A 89 -1.45 13.41 24.02
C GLY A 89 -1.07 11.93 24.03
N ARG A 90 -1.05 11.23 22.85
CA ARG A 90 -0.55 9.86 22.78
C ARG A 90 0.97 9.84 22.73
N ILE A 91 1.55 8.83 23.37
CA ILE A 91 2.98 8.52 23.18
C ILE A 91 3.13 7.84 21.82
N THR A 92 3.95 8.39 20.94
CA THR A 92 4.13 7.86 19.60
C THR A 92 5.50 7.23 19.42
N ALA A 93 5.54 5.98 18.94
CA ALA A 93 6.76 5.25 18.63
C ALA A 93 6.67 4.67 17.21
N GLY A 94 7.77 4.73 16.47
CA GLY A 94 7.88 4.23 15.11
C GLY A 94 9.16 3.45 14.88
N MET A 95 9.08 2.41 14.05
CA MET A 95 10.22 1.59 13.69
C MET A 95 10.13 0.98 12.29
N GLY A 96 11.28 0.78 11.67
CA GLY A 96 11.41 0.18 10.35
C GLY A 96 10.90 1.08 9.22
N LYS A 97 10.22 0.54 8.22
CA LYS A 97 9.81 1.28 7.04
C LYS A 97 8.38 1.85 7.18
N ILE A 98 8.19 2.94 7.91
CA ILE A 98 6.92 3.68 7.98
C ILE A 98 6.90 4.78 6.92
N PHE A 99 7.82 5.74 6.99
CA PHE A 99 8.19 6.59 5.87
C PHE A 99 9.15 5.83 4.93
N HIS A 100 9.47 6.39 3.78
CA HIS A 100 10.58 5.86 3.00
C HIS A 100 11.90 6.32 3.67
N PRO A 101 12.89 5.43 3.89
CA PRO A 101 14.04 5.75 4.72
C PRO A 101 15.00 6.76 4.07
N VAL A 102 15.71 7.52 4.93
CA VAL A 102 16.82 8.40 4.65
C VAL A 102 16.44 9.76 4.04
N HIS A 103 16.67 10.02 2.75
CA HIS A 103 16.66 11.38 2.19
C HIS A 103 15.29 12.01 2.04
N ASP A 104 14.28 11.20 1.79
CA ASP A 104 12.94 11.64 1.43
C ASP A 104 11.98 11.73 2.62
N SER A 105 12.46 11.57 3.84
CA SER A 105 11.60 11.68 5.01
C SER A 105 12.32 12.02 6.31
N HIS A 106 13.61 11.75 6.47
CA HIS A 106 14.33 11.79 7.75
C HIS A 106 13.57 11.06 8.86
N GLU A 107 12.85 9.98 8.53
CA GLU A 107 11.91 9.22 9.36
C GLU A 107 10.83 10.10 10.03
N ASP A 108 10.69 11.35 9.59
CA ASP A 108 9.80 12.39 10.12
C ASP A 108 10.01 12.67 11.63
N TYR A 109 11.22 12.46 12.13
CA TYR A 109 11.62 12.80 13.50
C TYR A 109 12.10 14.27 13.57
N PRO A 110 11.72 15.06 14.60
CA PRO A 110 10.91 14.69 15.76
C PRO A 110 9.40 14.93 15.59
N PHE A 111 8.91 15.30 14.41
CA PHE A 111 7.54 15.75 14.22
C PHE A 111 6.52 14.66 14.58
N SER A 112 6.66 13.48 13.98
CA SER A 112 5.74 12.37 14.13
C SER A 112 5.93 11.57 15.44
N TRP A 113 7.10 11.59 16.06
CA TRP A 113 7.45 10.64 17.10
C TRP A 113 7.76 11.30 18.44
N THR A 114 7.29 10.69 19.54
CA THR A 114 7.68 11.04 20.91
C THR A 114 8.99 10.34 21.28
N GLU A 115 9.08 9.05 20.98
CA GLU A 115 10.29 8.26 21.16
C GLU A 115 11.21 8.42 19.93
N PRO A 116 12.54 8.27 20.13
CA PRO A 116 13.46 8.18 18.99
C PRO A 116 13.04 7.07 18.03
N TYR A 117 13.04 7.39 16.74
CA TYR A 117 12.68 6.43 15.71
C TYR A 117 13.71 5.29 15.62
N VAL A 118 13.24 4.06 15.52
CA VAL A 118 14.10 2.88 15.48
C VAL A 118 14.25 2.38 14.05
N GLN A 119 15.43 2.58 13.46
CA GLN A 119 15.77 2.10 12.12
C GLN A 119 16.94 1.10 12.19
N PRO A 120 16.65 -0.21 12.30
CA PRO A 120 17.72 -1.21 12.30
C PRO A 120 18.45 -1.24 10.95
N ARG A 121 19.76 -1.54 11.00
CA ARG A 121 20.54 -1.72 9.78
C ARG A 121 20.18 -3.03 9.11
N PRO A 122 20.13 -3.05 7.76
CA PRO A 122 20.05 -4.29 7.00
C PRO A 122 21.18 -5.24 7.37
N SER A 123 20.93 -6.54 7.27
CA SER A 123 22.00 -7.55 7.31
C SER A 123 22.88 -7.50 6.05
N SER A 124 24.02 -8.16 6.08
CA SER A 124 24.89 -8.30 4.89
C SER A 124 24.18 -9.01 3.74
N TYR A 125 23.28 -9.94 4.04
CA TYR A 125 22.45 -10.66 3.06
C TYR A 125 21.47 -9.71 2.35
N GLU A 126 20.83 -8.80 3.09
CA GLU A 126 19.91 -7.81 2.56
C GLU A 126 20.60 -6.67 1.82
N ALA A 127 21.85 -6.39 2.17
CA ALA A 127 22.70 -5.40 1.49
C ALA A 127 23.36 -5.96 0.22
N SER A 128 23.25 -7.26 -0.04
CA SER A 128 23.77 -7.91 -1.24
C SER A 128 23.07 -7.40 -2.49
N LYS A 129 23.77 -7.48 -3.63
CA LYS A 129 23.21 -7.12 -4.94
C LYS A 129 22.64 -8.36 -5.67
N ILE A 130 22.11 -9.31 -4.93
CA ILE A 130 21.43 -10.49 -5.46
C ILE A 130 19.94 -10.32 -5.22
N SER A 131 19.12 -10.63 -6.23
CA SER A 131 17.68 -10.33 -6.21
C SER A 131 16.87 -11.14 -5.20
N TYR A 132 17.33 -12.34 -4.82
CA TYR A 132 16.73 -13.16 -3.77
C TYR A 132 17.77 -14.00 -3.03
N MET A 133 17.50 -14.35 -1.80
CA MET A 133 18.35 -15.25 -1.00
C MET A 133 17.56 -15.93 0.10
N TYR A 134 17.86 -17.21 0.33
CA TYR A 134 17.37 -17.96 1.47
C TYR A 134 18.50 -18.12 2.49
N VAL A 135 18.27 -17.67 3.72
CA VAL A 135 19.28 -17.59 4.78
C VAL A 135 19.00 -18.70 5.79
N ASN A 136 20.00 -19.53 6.06
CA ASN A 136 19.85 -20.65 7.01
C ASN A 136 20.01 -20.19 8.48
N ASP A 137 19.68 -21.07 9.43
CA ASP A 137 19.63 -20.75 10.86
C ASP A 137 20.99 -20.29 11.42
N SER A 138 22.10 -20.88 10.97
CA SER A 138 23.45 -20.47 11.40
C SER A 138 23.76 -19.06 10.95
N GLN A 139 23.45 -18.72 9.71
CA GLN A 139 23.63 -17.37 9.16
C GLN A 139 22.75 -16.34 9.87
N LEU A 140 21.51 -16.71 10.21
CA LEU A 140 20.57 -15.86 10.96
C LEU A 140 21.03 -15.60 12.39
N ALA A 141 21.71 -16.57 13.03
CA ALA A 141 22.28 -16.40 14.36
C ALA A 141 23.43 -15.39 14.35
N ASP A 142 24.25 -15.38 13.30
CA ASP A 142 25.40 -14.50 13.16
C ASP A 142 25.01 -13.06 12.73
N ASP A 143 24.08 -12.94 11.77
CA ASP A 143 23.64 -11.64 11.23
C ASP A 143 22.12 -11.64 10.98
N PRO A 144 21.33 -11.35 12.00
CA PRO A 144 19.87 -11.34 11.92
C PRO A 144 19.32 -10.35 10.91
N LEU A 145 18.29 -10.76 10.16
CA LEU A 145 17.61 -9.92 9.17
C LEU A 145 16.93 -8.70 9.82
N MET A 146 16.85 -7.61 9.06
CA MET A 146 16.35 -6.33 9.54
C MET A 146 14.92 -6.41 10.10
N ASP A 147 14.02 -7.11 9.42
CA ASP A 147 12.62 -7.21 9.86
C ASP A 147 12.46 -7.99 11.18
N TYR A 148 13.35 -8.95 11.48
CA TYR A 148 13.40 -9.55 12.80
C TYR A 148 13.77 -8.53 13.89
N LYS A 149 14.78 -7.68 13.62
CA LYS A 149 15.20 -6.60 14.55
C LYS A 149 14.05 -5.59 14.74
N ILE A 150 13.27 -5.28 13.70
CA ILE A 150 12.09 -4.44 13.76
C ILE A 150 11.02 -5.06 14.68
N ALA A 151 10.73 -6.36 14.52
CA ALA A 151 9.77 -7.06 15.37
C ALA A 151 10.19 -7.05 16.86
N GLN A 152 11.49 -7.25 17.15
CA GLN A 152 12.01 -7.16 18.52
C GLN A 152 11.91 -5.74 19.11
N ALA A 153 12.13 -4.71 18.31
CA ALA A 153 11.92 -3.33 18.70
C ALA A 153 10.44 -3.04 19.01
N ALA A 154 9.52 -3.59 18.22
CA ALA A 154 8.08 -3.47 18.46
C ALA A 154 7.66 -4.15 19.77
N VAL A 155 8.15 -5.35 20.02
CA VAL A 155 7.95 -6.07 21.30
C VAL A 155 8.44 -5.24 22.48
N SER A 156 9.64 -4.65 22.36
CA SER A 156 10.20 -3.79 23.43
C SER A 156 9.36 -2.52 23.65
N ALA A 157 8.86 -1.91 22.58
CA ALA A 157 7.96 -0.75 22.66
C ALA A 157 6.63 -1.10 23.35
N LEU A 158 6.01 -2.24 22.99
CA LEU A 158 4.78 -2.71 23.65
C LEU A 158 4.96 -2.93 25.14
N ARG A 159 6.09 -3.49 25.57
CA ARG A 159 6.42 -3.66 27.00
C ARG A 159 6.54 -2.33 27.73
N ASN A 160 7.01 -1.27 27.06
CA ASN A 160 7.07 0.07 27.65
C ASN A 160 5.68 0.70 27.84
N PHE A 161 4.68 0.29 27.03
CA PHE A 161 3.29 0.77 27.16
C PHE A 161 2.45 -0.06 28.12
N ALA A 162 2.87 -1.28 28.43
CA ALA A 162 2.16 -2.17 29.35
C ALA A 162 2.33 -1.76 30.83
N THR A 163 1.51 -2.31 31.70
CA THR A 163 1.58 -2.15 33.14
C THR A 163 3.00 -2.42 33.65
N GLY A 164 3.54 -1.49 34.44
CA GLY A 164 4.93 -1.54 34.95
C GLY A 164 5.98 -1.07 33.96
N GLY A 165 5.61 -0.72 32.72
CA GLY A 165 6.51 -0.15 31.72
C GLY A 165 6.70 1.37 31.88
N LYS A 166 7.59 1.93 31.06
CA LYS A 166 7.95 3.38 31.11
C LYS A 166 6.72 4.30 30.89
N TYR A 167 5.74 3.86 30.12
CA TYR A 167 4.56 4.62 29.76
C TYR A 167 3.26 3.92 30.17
N ALA A 168 3.31 3.14 31.25
CA ALA A 168 2.13 2.52 31.83
C ALA A 168 0.99 3.55 31.97
N ASP A 169 -0.23 3.12 31.65
CA ASP A 169 -1.45 3.94 31.73
C ASP A 169 -1.49 5.18 30.80
N ARG A 170 -0.55 5.26 29.86
CA ARG A 170 -0.56 6.31 28.82
C ARG A 170 -1.06 5.75 27.49
N PRO A 171 -2.04 6.41 26.85
CA PRO A 171 -2.46 6.00 25.50
C PRO A 171 -1.30 6.16 24.51
N PHE A 172 -1.19 5.23 23.56
CA PHE A 172 -0.07 5.18 22.64
C PHE A 172 -0.50 5.10 21.18
N PHE A 173 0.44 5.37 20.29
CA PHE A 173 0.39 5.06 18.86
C PHE A 173 1.72 4.37 18.49
N LEU A 174 1.63 3.14 18.02
CA LEU A 174 2.78 2.35 17.60
C LEU A 174 2.70 2.06 16.11
N ALA A 175 3.74 2.41 15.36
CA ALA A 175 3.87 2.09 13.94
C ALA A 175 5.05 1.13 13.72
N VAL A 176 4.77 -0.03 13.12
CA VAL A 176 5.74 -1.08 12.82
C VAL A 176 5.77 -1.32 11.31
N GLY A 177 6.87 -0.96 10.67
CA GLY A 177 7.03 -1.06 9.22
C GLY A 177 8.04 -2.12 8.81
N PHE A 178 7.58 -3.29 8.36
CA PHE A 178 8.44 -4.30 7.77
C PHE A 178 8.85 -3.91 6.35
N ALA A 179 10.08 -4.28 5.95
CA ALA A 179 10.59 -3.99 4.61
C ALA A 179 10.14 -5.05 3.60
N ARG A 180 10.09 -6.32 4.00
CA ARG A 180 9.66 -7.39 3.09
C ARG A 180 8.16 -7.34 2.82
N PRO A 181 7.74 -7.77 1.62
CA PRO A 181 8.46 -8.40 0.52
C PRO A 181 9.11 -7.43 -0.49
N HIS A 182 9.75 -6.35 -0.07
CA HIS A 182 10.57 -5.53 -0.97
C HIS A 182 11.83 -6.29 -1.42
N LEU A 183 12.29 -6.05 -2.64
CA LEU A 183 13.60 -6.52 -3.12
C LEU A 183 14.77 -6.04 -2.21
N PRO A 184 15.84 -6.82 -2.08
CA PRO A 184 15.98 -8.22 -2.48
C PRO A 184 15.03 -9.12 -1.67
N PHE A 185 14.51 -10.19 -2.28
CA PHE A 185 13.61 -11.12 -1.57
C PHE A 185 14.42 -12.04 -0.66
N VAL A 186 14.89 -11.51 0.46
CA VAL A 186 15.64 -12.26 1.46
C VAL A 186 14.71 -12.72 2.56
N SER A 187 14.74 -14.03 2.86
CA SER A 187 13.95 -14.64 3.92
C SER A 187 14.71 -15.83 4.53
N PRO A 188 14.33 -16.28 5.74
CA PRO A 188 14.85 -17.54 6.28
C PRO A 188 14.47 -18.72 5.37
N GLU A 189 15.43 -19.61 5.14
CA GLU A 189 15.27 -20.80 4.29
C GLU A 189 14.08 -21.68 4.73
N ALA A 190 13.81 -21.74 6.03
CA ALA A 190 12.71 -22.51 6.59
C ALA A 190 11.33 -22.19 6.00
N PHE A 191 11.14 -21.00 5.42
CA PHE A 191 9.86 -20.60 4.81
C PHE A 191 9.67 -21.12 3.38
N THR A 192 10.73 -21.57 2.72
CA THR A 192 10.63 -22.17 1.37
C THR A 192 9.84 -23.47 1.35
N LYS A 193 9.74 -24.16 2.49
CA LYS A 193 8.97 -25.42 2.62
C LYS A 193 7.49 -25.27 2.27
N PHE A 194 6.93 -24.07 2.41
CA PHE A 194 5.53 -23.80 2.04
C PHE A 194 5.32 -23.69 0.53
N TYR A 195 6.41 -23.56 -0.23
CA TYR A 195 6.40 -23.26 -1.67
C TYR A 195 7.34 -24.20 -2.42
N PRO A 196 7.01 -25.51 -2.54
CA PRO A 196 7.77 -26.42 -3.40
C PRO A 196 7.70 -25.94 -4.85
N ASP A 197 8.75 -26.15 -5.64
CA ASP A 197 8.86 -25.66 -7.04
C ASP A 197 7.66 -26.03 -7.89
N SER A 198 7.10 -27.23 -7.68
CA SER A 198 5.92 -27.71 -8.41
C SER A 198 4.65 -26.94 -8.12
N SER A 199 4.59 -26.17 -7.04
CA SER A 199 3.43 -25.33 -6.68
C SER A 199 3.50 -23.91 -7.25
N ILE A 200 4.67 -23.48 -7.76
CA ILE A 200 4.84 -22.11 -8.26
C ILE A 200 4.35 -22.04 -9.71
N ILE A 201 3.24 -21.34 -9.89
CA ILE A 201 2.64 -21.09 -11.20
C ILE A 201 3.17 -19.78 -11.77
N LEU A 202 3.55 -19.78 -13.03
CA LEU A 202 3.91 -18.56 -13.76
C LEU A 202 2.65 -17.75 -14.10
N PRO A 203 2.77 -16.41 -14.29
CA PRO A 203 1.63 -15.60 -14.69
C PRO A 203 0.99 -16.12 -15.98
N ARG A 204 -0.34 -16.13 -16.03
CA ARG A 204 -1.08 -16.51 -17.24
C ARG A 204 -0.96 -15.46 -18.33
N ASN A 205 -0.66 -14.22 -17.97
CA ASN A 205 -0.53 -13.05 -18.82
C ASN A 205 0.89 -12.45 -18.77
N PRO A 206 1.93 -13.19 -19.22
CA PRO A 206 3.32 -12.72 -19.13
C PRO A 206 3.68 -11.69 -20.22
N TYR A 207 2.73 -11.22 -21.00
CA TYR A 207 2.92 -10.28 -22.10
C TYR A 207 2.12 -9.01 -21.90
N ALA A 208 2.56 -7.92 -22.54
CA ALA A 208 1.88 -6.63 -22.48
C ALA A 208 0.41 -6.76 -22.93
N PRO A 209 -0.51 -6.02 -22.31
CA PRO A 209 -1.90 -5.99 -22.72
C PRO A 209 -2.04 -5.61 -24.19
N THR A 210 -2.96 -6.27 -24.90
CA THR A 210 -3.30 -5.92 -26.28
C THR A 210 -3.78 -4.46 -26.35
N ASN A 211 -3.29 -3.70 -27.31
CA ASN A 211 -3.57 -2.26 -27.49
C ASN A 211 -3.18 -1.37 -26.30
N MET A 212 -2.28 -1.82 -25.44
CA MET A 212 -1.78 -1.03 -24.33
C MET A 212 -1.12 0.26 -24.85
N PRO A 213 -1.41 1.44 -24.26
CA PRO A 213 -0.68 2.66 -24.61
C PRO A 213 0.76 2.61 -24.09
N ASP A 214 1.72 3.07 -24.90
CA ASP A 214 3.15 3.02 -24.58
C ASP A 214 3.52 3.51 -23.17
N PRO A 215 2.99 4.62 -22.65
CA PRO A 215 3.38 5.08 -21.32
C PRO A 215 2.89 4.18 -20.17
N ALA A 216 1.97 3.24 -20.42
CA ALA A 216 1.56 2.30 -19.39
C ALA A 216 2.63 1.25 -19.09
N TRP A 217 3.55 0.99 -20.04
CA TRP A 217 4.65 0.06 -19.84
C TRP A 217 5.68 0.53 -18.82
N TRP A 218 6.26 -0.43 -18.11
CA TRP A 218 7.38 -0.22 -17.22
C TRP A 218 8.49 -1.25 -17.47
N LYS A 219 9.70 -0.78 -17.69
CA LYS A 219 10.88 -1.61 -18.01
C LYS A 219 11.40 -2.44 -16.83
N SER A 220 10.77 -2.42 -15.68
CA SER A 220 11.25 -3.14 -14.48
C SER A 220 12.67 -2.72 -14.03
N LEU A 221 13.02 -1.44 -14.20
CA LEU A 221 14.38 -0.94 -13.99
C LEU A 221 14.93 -1.24 -12.59
N GLU A 222 14.07 -1.18 -11.56
CA GLU A 222 14.48 -1.50 -10.18
C GLU A 222 15.08 -2.91 -10.08
N LEU A 223 14.48 -3.89 -10.77
CA LEU A 223 14.98 -5.26 -10.80
C LEU A 223 16.25 -5.38 -11.66
N ILE A 224 16.24 -4.78 -12.85
CA ILE A 224 17.31 -4.91 -13.84
C ILE A 224 18.59 -4.23 -13.39
N THR A 225 18.50 -3.02 -12.84
CA THR A 225 19.67 -2.21 -12.48
C THR A 225 20.14 -2.42 -11.03
N GLY A 226 19.27 -2.94 -10.20
CA GLY A 226 19.56 -3.13 -8.77
C GLY A 226 20.34 -4.41 -8.46
N TYR A 227 20.25 -5.45 -9.33
CA TYR A 227 20.69 -6.80 -8.99
C TYR A 227 21.55 -7.43 -10.07
N THR A 228 22.71 -7.93 -9.67
CA THR A 228 23.75 -8.45 -10.58
C THR A 228 23.36 -9.78 -11.22
N ASP A 229 22.64 -10.63 -10.51
CA ASP A 229 22.11 -11.90 -11.01
C ASP A 229 21.09 -11.71 -12.14
N ILE A 230 20.28 -10.66 -12.05
CA ILE A 230 19.33 -10.31 -13.12
C ILE A 230 20.04 -9.60 -14.28
N ALA A 231 20.96 -8.68 -14.00
CA ALA A 231 21.75 -8.00 -15.03
C ALA A 231 22.53 -8.99 -15.90
N ALA A 232 23.02 -10.10 -15.32
CA ALA A 232 23.74 -11.15 -16.03
C ALA A 232 22.87 -11.92 -17.06
N LEU A 233 21.54 -11.80 -17.00
CA LEU A 233 20.63 -12.47 -17.93
C LEU A 233 20.44 -11.71 -19.25
N ASN A 234 21.02 -10.51 -19.40
CA ASN A 234 20.77 -9.59 -20.51
C ASN A 234 19.27 -9.30 -20.74
N PHE A 235 18.49 -9.28 -19.67
CA PHE A 235 17.08 -8.88 -19.69
C PHE A 235 17.00 -7.36 -19.68
N HIS A 236 16.33 -6.76 -20.68
CA HIS A 236 16.30 -5.30 -20.90
C HIS A 236 14.96 -4.67 -20.53
N GLY A 237 13.95 -5.51 -20.19
CA GLY A 237 12.59 -5.06 -19.89
C GLY A 237 11.89 -4.43 -21.10
N LEU A 238 12.18 -4.94 -22.29
CA LEU A 238 11.47 -4.53 -23.50
C LEU A 238 10.05 -5.09 -23.50
N VAL A 239 9.13 -4.43 -24.24
CA VAL A 239 7.75 -4.89 -24.37
C VAL A 239 7.75 -6.34 -24.88
N ASN A 240 7.02 -7.21 -24.20
CA ASN A 240 6.94 -8.66 -24.45
C ASN A 240 8.23 -9.47 -24.23
N GLU A 241 9.28 -8.85 -23.68
CA GLU A 241 10.44 -9.60 -23.17
C GLU A 241 10.11 -10.15 -21.78
N THR A 242 10.38 -11.44 -21.57
CA THR A 242 10.12 -12.13 -20.30
C THR A 242 11.40 -12.68 -19.69
N LEU A 243 11.46 -12.77 -18.37
CA LEU A 243 12.52 -13.51 -17.70
C LEU A 243 12.43 -15.00 -18.03
N PRO A 244 13.56 -15.73 -18.04
CA PRO A 244 13.54 -17.18 -18.16
C PRO A 244 12.58 -17.81 -17.13
N PRO A 245 11.76 -18.81 -17.54
CA PRO A 245 10.74 -19.40 -16.65
C PRO A 245 11.27 -19.89 -15.30
N SER A 246 12.50 -20.42 -15.25
CA SER A 246 13.13 -20.87 -14.01
C SER A 246 13.40 -19.70 -13.06
N ILE A 247 13.91 -18.59 -13.57
CA ILE A 247 14.20 -17.37 -12.80
C ILE A 247 12.89 -16.71 -12.32
N ALA A 248 11.91 -16.60 -13.21
CA ALA A 248 10.59 -16.08 -12.85
C ALA A 248 9.94 -16.91 -11.74
N ARG A 249 10.07 -18.23 -11.78
CA ARG A 249 9.57 -19.15 -10.74
C ARG A 249 10.28 -18.92 -9.40
N GLU A 250 11.61 -18.81 -9.41
CA GLU A 250 12.39 -18.55 -8.20
C GLU A 250 12.10 -17.18 -7.58
N LEU A 251 11.98 -16.12 -8.37
CA LEU A 251 11.60 -14.81 -7.85
C LEU A 251 10.21 -14.82 -7.21
N ARG A 252 9.23 -15.50 -7.81
CA ARG A 252 7.89 -15.68 -7.23
C ARG A 252 7.95 -16.46 -5.92
N ARG A 253 8.67 -17.58 -5.90
CA ARG A 253 8.90 -18.40 -4.70
C ARG A 253 9.51 -17.58 -3.56
N ALA A 254 10.55 -16.80 -3.87
CA ALA A 254 11.24 -15.98 -2.89
C ALA A 254 10.32 -14.85 -2.36
N TYR A 255 9.52 -14.23 -3.21
CA TYR A 255 8.51 -13.25 -2.81
C TYR A 255 7.49 -13.87 -1.84
N PHE A 256 6.93 -15.05 -2.16
CA PHE A 256 5.97 -15.74 -1.31
C PHE A 256 6.58 -16.16 0.03
N SER A 257 7.81 -16.68 0.02
CA SER A 257 8.57 -17.02 1.22
C SER A 257 8.79 -15.81 2.12
N ALA A 258 9.11 -14.65 1.53
CA ALA A 258 9.29 -13.40 2.26
C ALA A 258 7.97 -12.89 2.89
N ILE A 259 6.82 -13.08 2.24
CA ILE A 259 5.50 -12.76 2.84
C ILE A 259 5.22 -13.67 4.04
N SER A 260 5.40 -14.98 3.90
CA SER A 260 5.16 -15.91 5.01
C SER A 260 6.08 -15.65 6.20
N TRP A 261 7.30 -15.23 5.94
CA TRP A 261 8.19 -14.79 7.00
C TRP A 261 7.68 -13.53 7.70
N VAL A 262 7.30 -12.50 6.95
CA VAL A 262 6.71 -11.26 7.54
C VAL A 262 5.42 -11.56 8.29
N ASP A 263 4.59 -12.47 7.79
CA ASP A 263 3.41 -12.93 8.53
C ASP A 263 3.78 -13.48 9.91
N SER A 264 4.84 -14.26 10.01
CA SER A 264 5.32 -14.78 11.30
C SER A 264 5.77 -13.66 12.25
N LEU A 265 6.41 -12.61 11.73
CA LEU A 265 6.83 -11.43 12.50
C LEU A 265 5.63 -10.56 12.94
N VAL A 266 4.62 -10.42 12.09
CA VAL A 266 3.33 -9.83 12.47
C VAL A 266 2.73 -10.61 13.63
N GLY A 267 2.76 -11.96 13.57
CA GLY A 267 2.33 -12.83 14.67
C GLY A 267 3.08 -12.56 15.97
N VAL A 268 4.41 -12.38 15.91
CA VAL A 268 5.22 -12.04 17.11
C VAL A 268 4.72 -10.75 17.77
N VAL A 269 4.45 -9.71 16.99
CA VAL A 269 3.98 -8.41 17.52
C VAL A 269 2.56 -8.51 18.08
N LEU A 270 1.64 -9.16 17.36
CA LEU A 270 0.24 -9.32 17.80
C LEU A 270 0.12 -10.21 19.04
N ASN A 271 0.89 -11.30 19.11
CA ASN A 271 0.91 -12.16 20.29
C ASN A 271 1.47 -11.44 21.53
N GLU A 272 2.46 -10.57 21.35
CA GLU A 272 2.96 -9.76 22.48
C GLU A 272 1.92 -8.73 22.94
N LEU A 273 1.20 -8.08 22.01
CA LEU A 273 0.09 -7.18 22.32
C LEU A 273 -0.99 -7.90 23.16
N GLU A 274 -1.34 -9.14 22.78
CA GLU A 274 -2.30 -9.97 23.50
C GLU A 274 -1.77 -10.41 24.87
N ARG A 275 -0.51 -10.91 24.93
CA ARG A 275 0.16 -11.36 26.16
C ARG A 275 0.22 -10.26 27.23
N LEU A 276 0.37 -9.01 26.80
CA LEU A 276 0.43 -7.84 27.69
C LEU A 276 -0.95 -7.32 28.11
N GLY A 277 -2.04 -7.94 27.64
CA GLY A 277 -3.41 -7.52 27.93
C GLY A 277 -3.85 -6.25 27.21
N LEU A 278 -3.09 -5.75 26.23
CA LEU A 278 -3.37 -4.51 25.50
C LEU A 278 -4.33 -4.68 24.32
N SER A 279 -4.58 -5.93 23.93
CA SER A 279 -5.29 -6.25 22.68
C SER A 279 -6.74 -5.72 22.66
N ASN A 280 -7.44 -5.71 23.80
CA ASN A 280 -8.85 -5.30 23.86
C ASN A 280 -9.05 -3.78 23.84
N ASP A 281 -7.98 -3.00 24.06
CA ASP A 281 -8.01 -1.55 24.09
C ASP A 281 -7.19 -0.92 22.95
N THR A 282 -6.80 -1.74 21.96
CA THR A 282 -5.96 -1.29 20.86
C THR A 282 -6.63 -1.52 19.49
N VAL A 283 -6.84 -0.45 18.76
CA VAL A 283 -7.19 -0.50 17.32
C VAL A 283 -5.95 -0.93 16.54
N VAL A 284 -6.07 -1.94 15.69
CA VAL A 284 -4.97 -2.44 14.86
C VAL A 284 -5.30 -2.26 13.39
N SER A 285 -4.45 -1.56 12.66
CA SER A 285 -4.53 -1.49 11.19
C SER A 285 -3.33 -2.21 10.57
N LEU A 286 -3.56 -2.98 9.50
CA LEU A 286 -2.53 -3.61 8.69
C LEU A 286 -2.76 -3.24 7.22
N LEU A 287 -1.69 -2.82 6.53
CA LEU A 287 -1.74 -2.47 5.10
C LEU A 287 -0.41 -2.79 4.40
N GLY A 288 -0.48 -3.06 3.10
CA GLY A 288 0.67 -3.00 2.20
C GLY A 288 0.76 -1.60 1.59
N ASP A 289 1.96 -1.05 1.39
CA ASP A 289 2.11 0.32 0.87
C ASP A 289 1.74 0.47 -0.62
N HIS A 290 1.81 -0.60 -1.39
CA HIS A 290 1.35 -0.78 -2.77
C HIS A 290 1.32 -2.26 -3.13
N GLY A 291 0.70 -2.60 -4.24
CA GLY A 291 0.77 -3.91 -4.85
C GLY A 291 2.13 -4.19 -5.53
N TYR A 292 2.19 -5.20 -6.41
CA TYR A 292 3.46 -5.63 -7.02
C TYR A 292 3.22 -6.50 -8.25
N HIS A 293 4.00 -6.34 -9.33
CA HIS A 293 4.06 -7.25 -10.46
C HIS A 293 5.07 -8.36 -10.19
N LEU A 294 4.67 -9.59 -10.46
CA LEU A 294 5.49 -10.79 -10.38
C LEU A 294 5.56 -11.52 -11.74
N GLY A 295 5.68 -10.73 -12.81
CA GLY A 295 5.73 -11.19 -14.19
C GLY A 295 4.42 -11.03 -14.96
N GLU A 296 3.32 -10.59 -14.31
CA GLU A 296 2.09 -10.21 -15.02
C GLU A 296 2.37 -9.08 -15.98
N HIS A 297 1.80 -9.15 -17.19
CA HIS A 297 2.08 -8.27 -18.33
C HIS A 297 3.55 -8.28 -18.80
N GLY A 298 4.42 -9.20 -18.29
CA GLY A 298 5.86 -9.17 -18.51
C GLY A 298 6.60 -8.15 -17.63
N ILE A 299 5.88 -7.50 -16.71
CA ILE A 299 6.41 -6.46 -15.82
C ILE A 299 6.80 -7.07 -14.47
N TRP A 300 7.85 -6.55 -13.86
CA TRP A 300 8.28 -6.86 -12.50
C TRP A 300 8.29 -5.59 -11.64
N THR A 301 8.12 -5.76 -10.36
CA THR A 301 8.08 -4.71 -9.34
C THR A 301 6.72 -3.96 -9.27
N LYS A 302 6.73 -2.67 -9.21
CA LYS A 302 5.58 -1.74 -9.13
C LYS A 302 5.71 -0.72 -10.27
N HIS A 303 5.35 0.52 -10.05
CA HIS A 303 5.55 1.62 -10.99
C HIS A 303 4.54 1.68 -12.15
N THR A 304 3.34 1.18 -11.94
CA THR A 304 2.26 1.22 -12.95
C THR A 304 0.93 1.62 -12.31
N ASN A 305 -0.07 1.88 -13.16
CA ASN A 305 -1.46 2.08 -12.73
C ASN A 305 -2.31 0.80 -12.86
N PHE A 306 -1.72 -0.35 -13.18
CA PHE A 306 -2.44 -1.63 -13.25
C PHE A 306 -2.93 -2.09 -11.87
N GLU A 307 -3.97 -2.92 -11.87
CA GLU A 307 -4.63 -3.43 -10.66
C GLU A 307 -3.62 -4.05 -9.68
N VAL A 308 -2.75 -4.93 -10.16
CA VAL A 308 -1.76 -5.64 -9.33
C VAL A 308 -0.76 -4.71 -8.63
N ALA A 309 -0.59 -3.48 -9.10
CA ALA A 309 0.30 -2.49 -8.49
C ALA A 309 -0.44 -1.48 -7.61
N THR A 310 -1.66 -1.09 -7.99
CA THR A 310 -2.43 -0.07 -7.25
C THR A 310 -3.31 -0.63 -6.15
N HIS A 311 -3.74 -1.88 -6.27
CA HIS A 311 -4.49 -2.61 -5.26
C HIS A 311 -3.53 -3.23 -4.23
N ALA A 312 -3.76 -2.97 -2.94
CA ALA A 312 -2.94 -3.52 -1.85
C ALA A 312 -3.83 -3.88 -0.64
N PRO A 313 -3.41 -4.85 0.20
CA PRO A 313 -4.20 -5.25 1.35
C PRO A 313 -4.36 -4.09 2.34
N MET A 314 -5.56 -3.99 2.91
CA MET A 314 -5.86 -3.12 4.03
C MET A 314 -6.93 -3.76 4.91
N MET A 315 -6.71 -3.76 6.22
CA MET A 315 -7.69 -4.20 7.20
C MET A 315 -7.55 -3.39 8.49
N VAL A 316 -8.67 -3.23 9.21
CA VAL A 316 -8.70 -2.51 10.49
C VAL A 316 -9.52 -3.31 11.49
N ARG A 317 -8.88 -3.66 12.62
CA ARG A 317 -9.52 -4.28 13.78
C ARG A 317 -9.89 -3.18 14.78
N ILE A 318 -11.15 -3.16 15.20
CA ILE A 318 -11.64 -2.35 16.33
C ILE A 318 -12.25 -3.31 17.34
N PRO A 319 -11.64 -3.47 18.54
CA PRO A 319 -12.16 -4.35 19.58
C PRO A 319 -13.62 -4.05 19.92
N GLY A 320 -14.42 -5.09 20.11
CA GLY A 320 -15.87 -4.98 20.36
C GLY A 320 -16.73 -4.70 19.13
N LEU A 321 -16.15 -4.15 18.04
CA LEU A 321 -16.91 -3.85 16.82
C LEU A 321 -16.65 -4.89 15.71
N THR A 322 -15.41 -5.36 15.58
CA THR A 322 -15.01 -6.25 14.48
C THR A 322 -14.71 -7.68 14.91
N ASP A 323 -15.02 -8.08 16.12
CA ASP A 323 -14.62 -9.37 16.70
C ASP A 323 -15.10 -10.60 15.91
N ASN A 324 -16.19 -10.46 15.15
CA ASN A 324 -16.74 -11.50 14.27
C ASN A 324 -16.31 -11.37 12.80
N GLY A 325 -15.41 -10.46 12.50
CA GLY A 325 -14.97 -10.15 11.14
C GLY A 325 -16.06 -9.49 10.29
N ILE A 326 -15.67 -8.53 9.50
CA ILE A 326 -16.52 -7.82 8.53
C ILE A 326 -15.77 -7.80 7.21
N ILE A 327 -16.43 -8.07 6.09
CA ILE A 327 -15.84 -8.00 4.75
C ILE A 327 -16.62 -7.01 3.92
N THR A 328 -15.91 -6.12 3.22
CA THR A 328 -16.54 -5.21 2.26
C THR A 328 -15.81 -5.22 0.93
N ASP A 329 -16.57 -5.10 -0.16
CA ASP A 329 -16.09 -4.92 -1.53
C ASP A 329 -16.18 -3.44 -1.98
N ARG A 330 -16.47 -2.53 -1.06
CA ARG A 330 -16.54 -1.09 -1.35
C ARG A 330 -15.16 -0.54 -1.64
N LEU A 331 -15.11 0.38 -2.61
CA LEU A 331 -13.87 1.03 -3.04
C LEU A 331 -13.36 1.98 -1.96
N VAL A 332 -12.15 1.74 -1.46
CA VAL A 332 -11.50 2.56 -0.45
C VAL A 332 -10.14 3.03 -0.96
N GLU A 333 -9.73 4.22 -0.57
CA GLU A 333 -8.42 4.78 -0.88
C GLU A 333 -7.53 4.81 0.36
N PHE A 334 -6.23 4.71 0.19
CA PHE A 334 -5.29 4.73 1.33
C PHE A 334 -5.31 6.07 2.07
N VAL A 335 -5.63 7.18 1.41
CA VAL A 335 -5.87 8.48 2.07
C VAL A 335 -7.07 8.48 3.02
N ASP A 336 -7.94 7.47 2.96
CA ASP A 336 -9.09 7.31 3.86
C ASP A 336 -8.68 6.77 5.25
N LEU A 337 -7.48 6.21 5.37
CA LEU A 337 -7.02 5.58 6.61
C LEU A 337 -6.90 6.59 7.76
N PHE A 338 -6.30 7.74 7.52
CA PHE A 338 -6.07 8.75 8.56
C PHE A 338 -7.39 9.18 9.24
N PRO A 339 -8.39 9.73 8.52
CA PRO A 339 -9.65 10.11 9.15
C PRO A 339 -10.36 8.92 9.82
N THR A 340 -10.22 7.70 9.28
CA THR A 340 -10.83 6.51 9.88
C THR A 340 -10.19 6.13 11.22
N LEU A 341 -8.85 6.15 11.32
CA LEU A 341 -8.18 5.85 12.59
C LEU A 341 -8.48 6.90 13.66
N VAL A 342 -8.63 8.16 13.26
CA VAL A 342 -9.02 9.26 14.15
C VAL A 342 -10.43 9.02 14.71
N ASP A 343 -11.39 8.70 13.84
CA ASP A 343 -12.77 8.38 14.22
C ASP A 343 -12.83 7.14 15.13
N ALA A 344 -12.08 6.09 14.77
CA ALA A 344 -12.07 4.82 15.49
C ALA A 344 -11.65 4.95 16.96
N VAL A 345 -10.85 5.95 17.30
CA VAL A 345 -10.36 6.20 18.67
C VAL A 345 -11.00 7.42 19.32
N GLY A 346 -12.05 7.99 18.72
CA GLY A 346 -12.83 9.10 19.26
C GLY A 346 -12.04 10.41 19.40
N LEU A 347 -11.01 10.64 18.57
CA LEU A 347 -10.32 11.93 18.50
C LEU A 347 -11.14 12.95 17.70
N PRO A 348 -10.89 14.26 17.86
CA PRO A 348 -11.54 15.27 17.02
C PRO A 348 -11.43 14.93 15.54
N PRO A 349 -12.50 15.04 14.73
CA PRO A 349 -12.47 14.64 13.34
C PRO A 349 -11.53 15.52 12.52
N VAL A 350 -10.81 14.90 11.58
CA VAL A 350 -9.97 15.64 10.63
C VAL A 350 -10.86 16.29 9.57
N PRO A 351 -10.85 17.64 9.41
CA PRO A 351 -11.71 18.31 8.45
C PRO A 351 -11.32 17.97 7.00
N VAL A 352 -12.29 17.95 6.10
CA VAL A 352 -12.02 17.80 4.66
C VAL A 352 -11.23 19.00 4.15
N CYS A 353 -10.23 18.73 3.33
CA CYS A 353 -9.37 19.78 2.76
C CYS A 353 -10.16 20.71 1.82
N PRO A 354 -10.01 22.05 1.94
CA PRO A 354 -10.51 22.98 0.94
C PRO A 354 -9.81 22.80 -0.41
N GLU A 355 -10.30 23.43 -1.47
CA GLU A 355 -9.68 23.34 -2.80
C GLU A 355 -8.21 23.80 -2.80
N ASN A 356 -7.92 24.91 -2.12
CA ASN A 356 -6.56 25.42 -1.94
C ASN A 356 -6.03 24.99 -0.55
N SER A 357 -5.63 23.73 -0.43
CA SER A 357 -5.27 23.14 0.86
C SER A 357 -3.76 23.14 1.16
N GLN A 358 -2.92 23.69 0.31
CA GLN A 358 -1.45 23.67 0.47
C GLN A 358 -0.98 24.36 1.78
N ASN A 359 -1.70 25.36 2.25
CA ASN A 359 -1.40 26.06 3.51
C ASN A 359 -2.21 25.54 4.72
N VAL A 360 -3.06 24.53 4.53
CA VAL A 360 -3.83 23.91 5.61
C VAL A 360 -3.07 22.70 6.13
N LEU A 361 -2.46 22.81 7.30
CA LEU A 361 -1.57 21.77 7.83
C LEU A 361 -2.31 20.48 8.16
N THR A 362 -3.53 20.57 8.70
CA THR A 362 -4.33 19.42 9.13
C THR A 362 -5.67 19.40 8.42
N CYS A 363 -5.82 18.58 7.42
CA CYS A 363 -7.08 18.22 6.77
C CYS A 363 -6.89 16.93 5.95
N THR A 364 -7.98 16.33 5.48
CA THR A 364 -7.98 15.08 4.73
C THR A 364 -8.48 15.26 3.30
N GLU A 365 -7.85 14.61 2.33
CA GLU A 365 -8.35 14.39 0.97
C GLU A 365 -8.97 12.98 0.81
N GLY A 366 -9.12 12.27 1.92
CA GLY A 366 -9.85 11.03 2.08
C GLY A 366 -11.15 11.22 2.85
N VAL A 367 -11.85 10.12 3.06
CA VAL A 367 -13.11 10.06 3.81
C VAL A 367 -13.03 8.90 4.80
N SER A 368 -13.43 9.14 6.05
CA SER A 368 -13.51 8.07 7.04
C SER A 368 -14.46 6.97 6.58
N PHE A 369 -13.98 5.73 6.52
CA PHE A 369 -14.81 4.56 6.22
C PHE A 369 -15.42 3.91 7.46
N MET A 370 -15.51 4.61 8.60
CA MET A 370 -16.22 4.15 9.78
C MET A 370 -17.66 3.69 9.50
N PRO A 371 -18.45 4.31 8.60
CA PRO A 371 -19.76 3.80 8.24
C PRO A 371 -19.79 2.35 7.72
N LEU A 372 -18.71 1.90 7.04
CA LEU A 372 -18.61 0.53 6.52
C LEU A 372 -18.48 -0.54 7.62
N PHE A 373 -18.02 -0.17 8.82
CA PHE A 373 -18.01 -1.08 9.98
C PHE A 373 -19.42 -1.43 10.46
N HIS A 374 -20.39 -0.54 10.22
CA HIS A 374 -21.80 -0.73 10.62
C HIS A 374 -22.65 -1.28 9.46
N ASN A 375 -22.31 -0.93 8.22
CA ASN A 375 -22.99 -1.43 7.03
C ASN A 375 -21.98 -1.60 5.88
N ALA A 376 -21.39 -2.79 5.79
CA ALA A 376 -20.36 -3.13 4.82
C ALA A 376 -20.83 -3.08 3.35
N THR A 377 -22.15 -3.05 3.10
CA THR A 377 -22.74 -3.07 1.76
C THR A 377 -23.40 -1.76 1.35
N MET A 378 -23.35 -0.73 2.20
CA MET A 378 -23.96 0.57 1.90
C MET A 378 -23.39 1.20 0.62
N THR A 379 -24.15 2.11 0.02
CA THR A 379 -23.63 2.92 -1.10
C THR A 379 -22.43 3.73 -0.63
N TRP A 380 -21.34 3.64 -1.39
CA TRP A 380 -20.06 4.24 -1.03
C TRP A 380 -19.46 4.97 -2.24
N LYS A 381 -18.14 5.20 -2.25
CA LYS A 381 -17.44 5.85 -3.35
C LYS A 381 -17.71 5.14 -4.69
N PRO A 382 -18.13 5.84 -5.74
CA PRO A 382 -18.30 5.25 -7.07
C PRO A 382 -16.97 5.04 -7.79
N SER A 383 -15.90 5.69 -7.33
CA SER A 383 -14.56 5.63 -7.92
C SER A 383 -13.47 5.97 -6.93
N VAL A 384 -12.28 5.44 -7.18
CA VAL A 384 -11.03 5.75 -6.50
C VAL A 384 -9.96 6.13 -7.52
N PHE A 385 -8.91 6.85 -7.10
CA PHE A 385 -7.96 7.50 -8.00
C PHE A 385 -6.53 7.15 -7.65
N SER A 386 -5.77 6.83 -8.70
CA SER A 386 -4.32 6.61 -8.63
C SER A 386 -3.64 7.43 -9.72
N GLN A 387 -2.33 7.64 -9.59
CA GLN A 387 -1.54 8.31 -10.62
C GLN A 387 -0.14 7.70 -10.72
N TYR A 388 0.50 7.86 -11.87
CA TYR A 388 1.89 7.46 -12.02
C TYR A 388 2.62 8.35 -13.04
N PRO A 389 3.82 8.91 -12.72
CA PRO A 389 4.57 9.76 -13.63
C PRO A 389 5.36 8.94 -14.68
N ARG A 390 5.55 9.55 -15.86
CA ARG A 390 6.43 9.07 -16.93
C ARG A 390 7.10 10.26 -17.63
N THR A 391 8.00 9.93 -18.54
CA THR A 391 8.57 10.89 -19.50
C THR A 391 8.47 10.28 -20.89
N MET A 392 7.84 11.00 -21.82
CA MET A 392 7.70 10.63 -23.22
C MET A 392 8.30 11.71 -24.10
N GLN A 393 9.29 11.36 -24.94
CA GLN A 393 9.95 12.32 -25.85
C GLN A 393 10.38 13.62 -25.14
N HIS A 394 10.99 13.48 -23.96
CA HIS A 394 11.41 14.58 -23.06
C HIS A 394 10.25 15.41 -22.45
N VAL A 395 8.99 15.04 -22.67
CA VAL A 395 7.84 15.68 -22.04
C VAL A 395 7.48 14.91 -20.77
N PRO A 396 7.43 15.56 -19.60
CA PRO A 396 6.84 14.96 -18.40
C PRO A 396 5.35 14.70 -18.63
N ILE A 397 4.91 13.49 -18.30
CA ILE A 397 3.50 13.09 -18.36
C ILE A 397 3.07 12.43 -17.07
N MET A 398 1.79 12.45 -16.79
CA MET A 398 1.17 11.77 -15.67
C MET A 398 0.05 10.87 -16.16
N GLY A 399 0.06 9.62 -15.76
CA GLY A 399 -1.06 8.72 -15.96
C GLY A 399 -2.03 8.86 -14.80
N TYR A 400 -3.14 9.55 -14.99
CA TYR A 400 -4.23 9.61 -14.01
C TYR A 400 -5.19 8.45 -14.23
N SER A 401 -5.44 7.67 -13.20
CA SER A 401 -6.25 6.47 -13.26
C SER A 401 -7.46 6.56 -12.33
N LEU A 402 -8.62 6.20 -12.85
CA LEU A 402 -9.87 6.02 -12.12
C LEU A 402 -10.22 4.53 -12.10
N ARG A 403 -10.51 3.99 -10.92
CA ARG A 403 -11.05 2.64 -10.72
C ARG A 403 -12.48 2.74 -10.20
N SER A 404 -13.46 2.25 -10.96
CA SER A 404 -14.84 2.04 -10.52
C SER A 404 -15.05 0.57 -10.14
N ASP A 405 -16.24 0.15 -9.75
CA ASP A 405 -16.50 -1.26 -9.44
C ASP A 405 -16.20 -2.21 -10.61
N ARG A 406 -16.41 -1.74 -11.84
CA ARG A 406 -16.23 -2.55 -13.05
C ARG A 406 -15.04 -2.15 -13.88
N TYR A 407 -14.76 -0.85 -14.05
CA TYR A 407 -13.80 -0.37 -15.02
C TYR A 407 -12.59 0.26 -14.38
N ARG A 408 -11.40 0.03 -14.96
CA ARG A 408 -10.25 0.90 -14.81
C ARG A 408 -10.10 1.75 -16.06
N TYR A 409 -9.98 3.07 -15.84
CA TYR A 409 -9.78 4.04 -16.90
C TYR A 409 -8.56 4.92 -16.59
N THR A 410 -7.65 5.10 -17.54
CA THR A 410 -6.41 5.86 -17.36
C THR A 410 -6.16 6.77 -18.55
N GLU A 411 -5.88 8.04 -18.30
CA GLU A 411 -5.36 8.99 -19.30
C GLU A 411 -3.91 9.36 -18.96
N TRP A 412 -3.04 9.27 -19.98
CA TRP A 412 -1.66 9.69 -19.91
C TRP A 412 -1.53 11.06 -20.53
N VAL A 413 -1.41 12.12 -19.71
CA VAL A 413 -1.47 13.52 -20.16
C VAL A 413 -0.18 14.27 -19.84
N ALA A 414 0.11 15.36 -20.55
CA ALA A 414 1.24 16.23 -20.22
C ALA A 414 1.09 16.74 -18.79
N PHE A 415 2.22 16.83 -18.08
CA PHE A 415 2.24 17.25 -16.68
C PHE A 415 3.31 18.29 -16.43
N SER A 416 2.99 19.30 -15.64
CA SER A 416 3.92 20.36 -15.27
C SER A 416 4.39 20.21 -13.83
N TYR A 417 5.63 19.81 -13.58
CA TYR A 417 6.23 19.82 -12.24
C TYR A 417 6.39 21.23 -11.64
N ARG A 418 6.28 22.29 -12.44
CA ARG A 418 6.31 23.67 -11.93
C ARG A 418 4.98 24.10 -11.31
N THR A 419 3.87 23.63 -11.87
CA THR A 419 2.50 23.99 -11.41
C THR A 419 1.80 22.83 -10.71
N HIS A 420 2.37 21.62 -10.78
CA HIS A 420 1.79 20.36 -10.30
C HIS A 420 0.38 20.10 -10.84
N LYS A 421 0.20 20.38 -12.14
CA LYS A 421 -1.09 20.27 -12.82
C LYS A 421 -0.97 19.52 -14.15
N PRO A 422 -1.99 18.72 -14.50
CA PRO A 422 -2.11 18.12 -15.82
C PRO A 422 -2.52 19.15 -16.88
N ASP A 423 -2.11 18.89 -18.11
CA ASP A 423 -2.68 19.50 -19.30
C ASP A 423 -3.53 18.44 -20.03
N TRP A 424 -4.82 18.43 -19.74
CA TRP A 424 -5.78 17.47 -20.27
C TRP A 424 -5.98 17.56 -21.79
N THR A 425 -5.51 18.65 -22.43
CA THR A 425 -5.59 18.80 -23.89
C THR A 425 -4.52 18.03 -24.64
N ARG A 426 -3.47 17.57 -23.93
CA ARG A 426 -2.32 16.84 -24.49
C ARG A 426 -2.27 15.41 -23.97
N ASN A 427 -3.04 14.53 -24.60
CA ASN A 427 -3.13 13.11 -24.26
C ASN A 427 -2.11 12.28 -25.07
N TYR A 428 -1.35 11.44 -24.39
CA TYR A 428 -0.31 10.54 -24.92
C TYR A 428 -0.75 9.07 -24.94
N GLY A 429 -1.94 8.77 -24.44
CA GLY A 429 -2.50 7.43 -24.46
C GLY A 429 -3.62 7.26 -23.45
N THR A 430 -4.55 6.38 -23.80
CA THR A 430 -5.73 6.08 -22.97
C THR A 430 -5.86 4.57 -22.77
N GLY A 431 -6.13 4.15 -21.55
CA GLY A 431 -6.42 2.77 -21.18
C GLY A 431 -7.83 2.61 -20.65
N LEU A 432 -8.55 1.57 -21.08
CA LEU A 432 -9.83 1.16 -20.54
C LEU A 432 -9.86 -0.37 -20.42
N TYR A 433 -10.07 -0.87 -19.21
CA TYR A 433 -10.14 -2.30 -18.89
C TYR A 433 -11.46 -2.62 -18.16
N ASP A 434 -12.09 -3.74 -18.54
CA ASP A 434 -13.37 -4.20 -17.95
C ASP A 434 -13.11 -5.36 -16.99
N HIS A 435 -13.07 -5.12 -15.70
CA HIS A 435 -12.80 -6.13 -14.69
C HIS A 435 -13.90 -7.21 -14.53
N GLN A 436 -15.03 -7.05 -15.20
CA GLN A 436 -16.06 -8.09 -15.22
C GLN A 436 -15.70 -9.21 -16.20
N THR A 437 -15.02 -8.88 -17.30
CA THR A 437 -14.68 -9.81 -18.39
C THR A 437 -13.19 -10.05 -18.54
N ASP A 438 -12.36 -9.08 -18.11
CA ASP A 438 -10.90 -9.08 -18.18
C ASP A 438 -10.31 -8.54 -16.87
N PHE A 439 -10.40 -9.36 -15.83
CA PHE A 439 -9.90 -8.99 -14.50
C PHE A 439 -8.39 -8.71 -14.49
N ASP A 440 -7.65 -9.39 -15.35
CA ASP A 440 -6.19 -9.30 -15.45
C ASP A 440 -5.71 -8.12 -16.32
N GLU A 441 -6.62 -7.27 -16.83
CA GLU A 441 -6.30 -6.07 -17.63
C GLU A 441 -5.46 -6.40 -18.88
N ASN A 442 -5.82 -7.47 -19.62
CA ASN A 442 -5.08 -7.97 -20.79
C ASN A 442 -5.47 -7.28 -22.10
N TYR A 443 -6.61 -6.60 -22.12
CA TYR A 443 -7.17 -6.04 -23.35
C TYR A 443 -7.65 -4.59 -23.17
N ASN A 444 -6.92 -3.64 -23.74
CA ASN A 444 -7.32 -2.23 -23.72
C ASN A 444 -8.41 -1.95 -24.75
N MET A 445 -9.59 -1.55 -24.28
CA MET A 445 -10.77 -1.26 -25.10
C MET A 445 -10.96 0.24 -25.41
N ALA A 446 -10.03 1.11 -24.98
CA ALA A 446 -10.21 2.56 -25.10
C ALA A 446 -10.38 3.08 -26.53
N SER A 447 -9.83 2.37 -27.53
CA SER A 447 -9.93 2.72 -28.96
C SER A 447 -11.11 2.07 -29.67
N ASP A 448 -11.85 1.17 -29.02
CA ASP A 448 -13.01 0.51 -29.62
C ASP A 448 -14.21 1.47 -29.64
N GLN A 449 -14.76 1.70 -30.82
CA GLN A 449 -15.89 2.60 -31.09
C GLN A 449 -17.14 2.21 -30.26
N ALA A 450 -17.29 0.94 -29.91
CA ALA A 450 -18.41 0.47 -29.10
C ALA A 450 -18.37 1.05 -27.67
N PHE A 451 -17.20 1.44 -27.17
CA PHE A 451 -17.01 2.01 -25.83
C PHE A 451 -16.81 3.53 -25.83
N ALA A 452 -16.97 4.23 -26.97
CA ALA A 452 -16.68 5.67 -27.08
C ALA A 452 -17.48 6.52 -26.07
N ASP A 453 -18.76 6.21 -25.83
CA ASP A 453 -19.59 6.92 -24.85
C ASP A 453 -19.14 6.65 -23.41
N LEU A 454 -18.76 5.43 -23.11
CA LEU A 454 -18.21 5.05 -21.83
C LEU A 454 -16.88 5.77 -21.56
N VAL A 455 -15.97 5.80 -22.53
CA VAL A 455 -14.71 6.55 -22.48
C VAL A 455 -14.96 8.01 -22.16
N ARG A 456 -15.89 8.69 -22.86
CA ARG A 456 -16.25 10.09 -22.58
C ARG A 456 -16.79 10.29 -21.16
N SER A 457 -17.64 9.38 -20.69
CA SER A 457 -18.20 9.43 -19.35
C SER A 457 -17.13 9.27 -18.27
N LEU A 458 -16.22 8.29 -18.44
CA LEU A 458 -15.13 8.03 -17.49
C LEU A 458 -14.08 9.16 -17.51
N SER A 459 -13.78 9.73 -18.67
CA SER A 459 -12.93 10.91 -18.82
C SER A 459 -13.50 12.10 -18.05
N THR A 460 -14.78 12.40 -18.21
CA THR A 460 -15.46 13.46 -17.48
C THR A 460 -15.35 13.25 -15.95
N ARG A 461 -15.56 12.02 -15.48
CA ARG A 461 -15.42 11.66 -14.06
C ARG A 461 -13.99 11.78 -13.57
N LEU A 462 -13.00 11.37 -14.37
CA LEU A 462 -11.58 11.49 -14.05
C LEU A 462 -11.18 12.97 -13.90
N HIS A 463 -11.59 13.82 -14.83
CA HIS A 463 -11.30 15.25 -14.80
C HIS A 463 -12.02 15.99 -13.65
N ALA A 464 -13.22 15.54 -13.27
CA ALA A 464 -13.93 16.07 -12.10
C ALA A 464 -13.22 15.74 -10.77
N GLY A 465 -12.40 14.68 -10.75
CA GLY A 465 -11.51 14.31 -9.66
C GLY A 465 -12.20 13.71 -8.43
N TRP A 466 -11.41 13.45 -7.41
CA TRP A 466 -11.80 12.71 -6.21
C TRP A 466 -12.92 13.37 -5.38
N ARG A 467 -13.02 14.73 -5.42
CA ARG A 467 -14.02 15.45 -4.64
C ARG A 467 -15.44 15.09 -5.07
N GLN A 468 -15.66 14.89 -6.37
CA GLN A 468 -16.97 14.50 -6.92
C GLN A 468 -17.29 13.03 -6.68
N ALA A 469 -16.29 12.22 -6.35
CA ALA A 469 -16.43 10.80 -6.01
C ALA A 469 -16.57 10.56 -4.51
N SER A 470 -16.46 11.59 -3.67
CA SER A 470 -16.68 11.45 -2.22
C SER A 470 -18.15 11.07 -1.94
N PRO A 471 -18.43 10.17 -0.99
CA PRO A 471 -19.79 9.89 -0.57
C PRO A 471 -20.45 11.20 -0.15
N SER A 472 -21.70 11.43 -0.58
CA SER A 472 -22.48 12.55 -0.07
C SER A 472 -22.57 12.43 1.45
N THR A 473 -22.13 13.44 2.18
CA THR A 473 -22.28 13.53 3.63
C THR A 473 -23.78 13.68 3.95
N GLN A 474 -24.52 12.57 3.96
CA GLN A 474 -25.72 12.51 4.75
C GLN A 474 -25.26 12.54 6.20
N ALA A 475 -25.73 13.53 6.95
CA ALA A 475 -25.38 13.74 8.34
C ALA A 475 -25.41 12.41 9.10
N SER A 476 -24.26 12.02 9.62
CA SER A 476 -24.19 10.89 10.54
C SER A 476 -25.17 11.15 11.67
N PRO A 477 -26.05 10.20 12.04
CA PRO A 477 -26.81 10.33 13.28
C PRO A 477 -25.77 10.47 14.39
N SER A 478 -25.93 11.50 15.20
CA SER A 478 -25.11 11.73 16.40
C SER A 478 -25.18 10.47 17.26
N ILE A 479 -24.14 9.68 17.27
CA ILE A 479 -24.02 8.52 18.15
C ILE A 479 -23.76 9.09 19.54
N ASN A 480 -24.76 9.12 20.38
CA ASN A 480 -24.59 9.20 21.82
C ASN A 480 -23.84 7.95 22.26
N ASN A 481 -22.54 8.05 22.35
CA ASN A 481 -21.71 7.02 22.91
C ASN A 481 -21.94 7.01 24.44
N PRO A 482 -22.36 5.90 25.06
CA PRO A 482 -22.25 5.78 26.51
C PRO A 482 -20.78 5.79 26.85
N SER A 483 -20.38 6.73 27.69
CA SER A 483 -19.06 6.98 28.22
C SER A 483 -18.34 5.68 28.58
N ILE A 484 -17.29 5.37 27.82
CA ILE A 484 -16.19 4.54 28.34
C ILE A 484 -15.30 5.50 29.13
N VAL A 485 -15.62 5.62 30.41
CA VAL A 485 -14.75 6.24 31.43
C VAL A 485 -14.07 5.10 32.14
N GLY A 486 -12.75 5.10 32.13
CA GLY A 486 -11.89 4.20 32.87
C GLY A 486 -10.44 4.40 32.43
#